data_7c432de1ca2c2c46c2312cae18aa9332
#
_entry.id   7c432de1ca2c2c46c2312cae18aa9332
#
_cell.length_a   1.000
_cell.length_b   1.000
_cell.length_c   1.000
_cell.angle_alpha   90.00
_cell.angle_beta   90.00
_cell.angle_gamma   90.00
#
_symmetry.space_group_name_H-M   'P 1'
#
loop_
_entity.id
_entity.type
_entity.pdbx_description
1 polymer ?
#
loop_
_entity_poly.entity_id
_entity_poly.type
_entity_poly.pdbx_seq_one_letter_code
_entity_poly.pdbx_strand_id
1 'polypeptide(L)'
;MRGPTAAAWSAVAAAGARAARWPWWVQVGGLYVAARLVSACIFMAAALHQGVNPWFPAKPDYWSFVNIWDARWYGEVLRNGYPEVLPTDGAGNVQENAWAFYALFPMLGRVVAGLTGMHPAFALTLIAMVSGVCAALAIYTLFRRKASHPTALWATVFVATFPVSPVLQVPYAESLNLLLLAAALLLVVERRYLWAMPVVVLMCLSRPTGVPFAATVGLLFLYRAWQHYSAARNPARGEFDSVRNAGHPGTVPHSGPQLWSLAGLSAVSGISALVWPAIAWAVTGDIQAYTKTETVWRGHDLVPFKPWFDTGILLFGPVLGVLAPFVFVALVTLFMMCRPVRALGTELRLWCACYVGYLLLFLHPQTSTFRMLLPLFPLALSAALISRSRAYRATVVIMFLLLQIVWIVWLWAWAPLPGGGDYPP
;
A
#
# COMPACT_ATOMS: atom_id res chain seq x y z
N MET A 1 -1.35 -51.05 -4.79
CA MET A 1 -0.70 -50.20 -3.77
C MET A 1 -0.65 -48.76 -4.27
N ARG A 2 -1.40 -47.84 -3.67
CA ARG A 2 -1.27 -46.40 -3.98
C ARG A 2 0.01 -45.93 -3.30
N GLY A 3 0.99 -45.44 -4.05
CA GLY A 3 2.27 -44.98 -3.52
C GLY A 3 2.10 -43.82 -2.51
N PRO A 4 3.06 -43.60 -1.61
CA PRO A 4 2.99 -42.59 -0.53
C PRO A 4 2.66 -41.15 -1.04
N THR A 5 3.00 -40.83 -2.28
CA THR A 5 2.67 -39.58 -2.94
C THR A 5 1.17 -39.43 -3.24
N ALA A 6 0.47 -40.50 -3.63
CA ALA A 6 -0.97 -40.47 -3.93
C ALA A 6 -1.81 -40.27 -2.65
N ALA A 7 -1.38 -40.85 -1.52
CA ALA A 7 -2.04 -40.66 -0.22
C ALA A 7 -1.85 -39.22 0.29
N ALA A 8 -0.66 -38.65 0.14
CA ALA A 8 -0.40 -37.28 0.50
C ALA A 8 -1.25 -36.26 -0.33
N TRP A 9 -1.36 -36.45 -1.64
CA TRP A 9 -2.20 -35.62 -2.51
C TRP A 9 -3.69 -35.72 -2.17
N SER A 10 -4.18 -36.95 -1.82
CA SER A 10 -5.57 -37.12 -1.40
C SER A 10 -5.87 -36.43 -0.05
N ALA A 11 -4.93 -36.47 0.89
CA ALA A 11 -5.05 -35.76 2.18
C ALA A 11 -5.08 -34.26 2.00
N VAL A 12 -4.21 -33.67 1.15
CA VAL A 12 -4.18 -32.25 0.81
C VAL A 12 -5.49 -31.84 0.14
N ALA A 13 -6.00 -32.63 -0.81
CA ALA A 13 -7.27 -32.36 -1.48
C ALA A 13 -8.45 -32.38 -0.50
N ALA A 14 -8.48 -33.35 0.43
CA ALA A 14 -9.52 -33.47 1.46
C ALA A 14 -9.46 -32.31 2.48
N ALA A 15 -8.25 -31.87 2.85
CA ALA A 15 -8.06 -30.70 3.72
C ALA A 15 -8.54 -29.44 3.01
N GLY A 16 -8.21 -29.26 1.74
CA GLY A 16 -8.69 -28.12 0.92
C GLY A 16 -10.20 -28.09 0.77
N ALA A 17 -10.84 -29.26 0.56
CA ALA A 17 -12.29 -29.38 0.49
C ALA A 17 -12.98 -29.08 1.84
N ARG A 18 -12.37 -29.41 2.96
CA ARG A 18 -12.84 -29.03 4.31
C ARG A 18 -12.69 -27.52 4.53
N ALA A 19 -11.53 -26.96 4.23
CA ALA A 19 -11.28 -25.52 4.36
C ALA A 19 -12.21 -24.67 3.49
N ALA A 20 -12.61 -25.15 2.31
CA ALA A 20 -13.59 -24.46 1.45
C ALA A 20 -15.01 -24.35 2.05
N ARG A 21 -15.33 -25.14 3.11
CA ARG A 21 -16.61 -25.06 3.85
C ARG A 21 -16.58 -24.07 5.01
N TRP A 22 -15.40 -23.55 5.38
CA TRP A 22 -15.29 -22.58 6.46
C TRP A 22 -15.90 -21.24 6.07
N PRO A 23 -16.32 -20.42 7.05
CA PRO A 23 -16.72 -19.05 6.80
C PRO A 23 -15.62 -18.29 6.04
N TRP A 24 -16.02 -17.41 5.14
CA TRP A 24 -15.07 -16.68 4.27
C TRP A 24 -13.97 -15.94 5.03
N TRP A 25 -14.30 -15.37 6.20
CA TRP A 25 -13.35 -14.65 7.03
C TRP A 25 -12.28 -15.57 7.65
N VAL A 26 -12.63 -16.82 7.97
CA VAL A 26 -11.66 -17.84 8.41
C VAL A 26 -10.75 -18.25 7.26
N GLN A 27 -11.30 -18.41 6.05
CA GLN A 27 -10.49 -18.72 4.87
C GLN A 27 -9.47 -17.62 4.60
N VAL A 28 -9.92 -16.35 4.56
CA VAL A 28 -9.06 -15.18 4.28
C VAL A 28 -8.02 -14.99 5.39
N GLY A 29 -8.46 -14.99 6.65
CA GLY A 29 -7.56 -14.84 7.81
C GLY A 29 -6.53 -15.97 7.87
N GLY A 30 -6.96 -17.23 7.68
CA GLY A 30 -6.05 -18.39 7.67
C GLY A 30 -5.01 -18.34 6.54
N LEU A 31 -5.41 -17.93 5.32
CA LEU A 31 -4.48 -17.75 4.20
C LEU A 31 -3.50 -16.61 4.46
N TYR A 32 -3.96 -15.48 5.03
CA TYR A 32 -3.09 -14.38 5.39
C TYR A 32 -2.06 -14.79 6.46
N VAL A 33 -2.51 -15.44 7.53
CA VAL A 33 -1.63 -15.94 8.61
C VAL A 33 -0.62 -16.95 8.03
N ALA A 34 -1.05 -17.88 7.18
CA ALA A 34 -0.13 -18.83 6.53
C ALA A 34 0.95 -18.10 5.71
N ALA A 35 0.58 -17.06 4.95
CA ALA A 35 1.54 -16.24 4.22
C ALA A 35 2.52 -15.52 5.16
N ARG A 36 2.04 -15.01 6.30
CA ARG A 36 2.91 -14.37 7.33
C ARG A 36 3.85 -15.37 7.99
N LEU A 37 3.41 -16.60 8.23
CA LEU A 37 4.29 -17.66 8.76
C LEU A 37 5.42 -18.00 7.78
N VAL A 38 5.11 -18.10 6.48
CA VAL A 38 6.15 -18.27 5.46
C VAL A 38 7.15 -17.11 5.48
N SER A 39 6.65 -15.86 5.49
CA SER A 39 7.53 -14.70 5.57
C SER A 39 8.36 -14.68 6.86
N ALA A 40 7.80 -15.10 8.01
CA ALA A 40 8.52 -15.22 9.27
C ALA A 40 9.66 -16.25 9.19
N CYS A 41 9.42 -17.40 8.55
CA CYS A 41 10.46 -18.41 8.31
C CYS A 41 11.59 -17.84 7.43
N ILE A 42 11.27 -17.04 6.41
CA ILE A 42 12.27 -16.38 5.56
C ILE A 42 13.08 -15.36 6.36
N PHE A 43 12.41 -14.52 7.19
CA PHE A 43 13.10 -13.58 8.09
C PHE A 43 14.03 -14.30 9.07
N MET A 44 13.58 -15.40 9.71
CA MET A 44 14.41 -16.17 10.61
C MET A 44 15.63 -16.77 9.90
N ALA A 45 15.44 -17.34 8.70
CA ALA A 45 16.53 -17.87 7.91
C ALA A 45 17.53 -16.77 7.51
N ALA A 46 17.06 -15.59 7.12
CA ALA A 46 17.94 -14.46 6.78
C ALA A 46 18.69 -13.93 8.01
N ALA A 47 18.03 -13.85 9.17
CA ALA A 47 18.65 -13.43 10.44
C ALA A 47 19.86 -14.30 10.83
N LEU A 48 19.80 -15.61 10.58
CA LEU A 48 20.92 -16.54 10.85
C LEU A 48 22.17 -16.22 10.02
N HIS A 49 22.03 -15.52 8.89
CA HIS A 49 23.12 -15.12 7.99
C HIS A 49 23.49 -13.65 8.11
N GLN A 50 22.76 -12.87 8.91
CA GLN A 50 23.03 -11.46 9.13
C GLN A 50 24.37 -11.26 9.86
N GLY A 51 25.27 -10.47 9.26
CA GLY A 51 26.50 -10.03 9.90
C GLY A 51 26.29 -8.99 10.98
N VAL A 52 27.40 -8.55 11.60
CA VAL A 52 27.39 -7.41 12.52
C VAL A 52 26.90 -6.17 11.77
N ASN A 53 26.08 -5.36 12.43
CA ASN A 53 25.50 -4.15 11.88
C ASN A 53 25.37 -3.07 12.97
N PRO A 54 24.97 -1.84 12.64
CA PRO A 54 24.92 -0.74 13.61
C PRO A 54 23.98 -0.95 14.79
N TRP A 55 23.04 -1.90 14.71
CA TRP A 55 21.97 -2.04 15.70
C TRP A 55 22.09 -3.27 16.60
N PHE A 56 22.74 -4.35 16.14
CA PHE A 56 22.87 -5.60 16.89
C PHE A 56 24.09 -6.44 16.43
N PRO A 57 24.57 -7.39 17.23
CA PRO A 57 25.62 -8.32 16.83
C PRO A 57 25.18 -9.25 15.70
N ALA A 58 26.12 -10.00 15.15
CA ALA A 58 25.82 -11.01 14.13
C ALA A 58 24.81 -12.04 14.62
N LYS A 59 24.01 -12.57 13.68
CA LYS A 59 22.97 -13.58 13.91
C LYS A 59 21.94 -13.16 14.97
N PRO A 60 21.26 -12.02 14.77
CA PRO A 60 20.24 -11.54 15.72
C PRO A 60 19.07 -12.52 15.83
N ASP A 61 18.30 -12.40 16.89
CA ASP A 61 16.99 -13.04 16.97
C ASP A 61 15.99 -12.39 15.99
N TYR A 62 14.83 -13.06 15.82
CA TYR A 62 13.76 -12.57 14.94
C TYR A 62 13.33 -11.14 15.28
N TRP A 63 13.14 -10.84 16.59
CA TRP A 63 12.62 -9.55 17.02
C TRP A 63 13.60 -8.41 16.76
N SER A 64 14.87 -8.63 16.99
CA SER A 64 15.93 -7.68 16.65
C SER A 64 15.98 -7.44 15.16
N PHE A 65 15.93 -8.52 14.35
CA PHE A 65 16.03 -8.44 12.90
C PHE A 65 14.84 -7.75 12.22
N VAL A 66 13.63 -7.83 12.76
CA VAL A 66 12.45 -7.14 12.21
C VAL A 66 12.28 -5.71 12.74
N ASN A 67 13.06 -5.30 13.74
CA ASN A 67 13.01 -3.96 14.35
C ASN A 67 14.14 -3.04 13.87
N ILE A 68 14.47 -3.08 12.59
CA ILE A 68 15.46 -2.21 11.94
C ILE A 68 14.79 -1.21 10.99
N TRP A 69 15.57 -0.32 10.41
CA TRP A 69 15.12 0.67 9.43
C TRP A 69 14.00 1.59 10.00
N ASP A 70 12.89 1.74 9.30
CA ASP A 70 11.78 2.61 9.71
C ASP A 70 11.17 2.22 11.07
N ALA A 71 11.28 0.94 11.48
CA ALA A 71 10.80 0.48 12.79
C ALA A 71 11.45 1.25 13.95
N ARG A 72 12.70 1.66 13.80
CA ARG A 72 13.41 2.45 14.78
C ARG A 72 12.84 3.86 14.90
N TRP A 73 12.53 4.49 13.78
CA TRP A 73 11.89 5.80 13.74
C TRP A 73 10.51 5.78 14.38
N TYR A 74 9.67 4.77 14.08
CA TYR A 74 8.39 4.61 14.75
C TYR A 74 8.55 4.38 16.25
N GLY A 75 9.56 3.61 16.66
CA GLY A 75 9.91 3.43 18.07
C GLY A 75 10.38 4.71 18.74
N GLU A 76 11.14 5.55 18.03
CA GLU A 76 11.59 6.86 18.49
C GLU A 76 10.43 7.82 18.68
N VAL A 77 9.55 7.96 17.69
CA VAL A 77 8.33 8.78 17.79
C VAL A 77 7.43 8.31 18.93
N LEU A 78 7.29 7.01 19.12
CA LEU A 78 6.51 6.45 20.23
C LEU A 78 7.04 6.90 21.58
N ARG A 79 8.36 6.89 21.79
CA ARG A 79 9.00 7.26 23.07
C ARG A 79 9.05 8.78 23.25
N ASN A 80 9.58 9.50 22.27
CA ASN A 80 10.03 10.87 22.41
C ASN A 80 9.14 11.89 21.70
N GLY A 81 8.30 11.46 20.74
CA GLY A 81 7.47 12.36 19.92
C GLY A 81 8.26 12.98 18.77
N TYR A 82 7.90 14.18 18.41
CA TYR A 82 8.47 14.92 17.28
C TYR A 82 9.32 16.09 17.77
N PRO A 83 10.47 16.38 17.11
CA PRO A 83 11.31 17.51 17.51
C PRO A 83 10.63 18.87 17.19
N GLU A 84 10.74 19.79 18.12
CA GLU A 84 10.26 21.17 17.92
C GLU A 84 11.20 21.98 17.02
N VAL A 85 12.47 21.62 16.99
CA VAL A 85 13.51 22.22 16.12
C VAL A 85 14.02 21.14 15.18
N LEU A 86 14.06 21.44 13.88
CA LEU A 86 14.61 20.52 12.90
C LEU A 86 16.11 20.34 13.12
N PRO A 87 16.61 19.08 13.22
CA PRO A 87 18.05 18.84 13.32
C PRO A 87 18.73 19.27 12.01
N THR A 88 19.86 19.97 12.12
CA THR A 88 20.64 20.42 10.97
C THR A 88 22.10 19.98 11.10
N ASP A 89 22.78 19.83 9.97
CA ASP A 89 24.22 19.63 9.91
C ASP A 89 25.00 20.96 10.13
N GLY A 90 26.33 20.88 10.15
CA GLY A 90 27.18 22.07 10.28
C GLY A 90 27.06 23.09 9.13
N ALA A 91 26.47 22.73 8.01
CA ALA A 91 26.18 23.58 6.86
C ALA A 91 24.75 24.15 6.87
N GLY A 92 23.93 23.77 7.86
CA GLY A 92 22.55 24.23 7.99
C GLY A 92 21.52 23.41 7.21
N ASN A 93 21.92 22.29 6.59
CA ASN A 93 20.97 21.39 5.91
C ASN A 93 20.21 20.54 6.93
N VAL A 94 18.92 20.37 6.72
CA VAL A 94 18.09 19.50 7.56
C VAL A 94 18.59 18.06 7.46
N GLN A 95 18.71 17.39 8.59
CA GLN A 95 19.06 15.98 8.70
C GLN A 95 17.81 15.08 8.80
N GLU A 96 18.00 13.77 8.65
CA GLU A 96 16.96 12.76 8.87
C GLU A 96 16.31 12.97 10.24
N ASN A 97 14.98 12.97 10.28
CA ASN A 97 14.25 13.21 11.51
C ASN A 97 12.85 12.57 11.49
N ALA A 98 12.18 12.60 12.65
CA ALA A 98 10.91 11.95 12.90
C ALA A 98 9.74 12.48 12.04
N TRP A 99 9.79 13.69 11.50
CA TRP A 99 8.69 14.27 10.72
C TRP A 99 8.39 13.56 9.40
N ALA A 100 9.29 12.70 8.89
CA ALA A 100 8.99 11.81 7.77
C ALA A 100 7.99 10.69 8.14
N PHE A 101 7.77 10.41 9.42
CA PHE A 101 6.98 9.30 9.94
C PHE A 101 5.67 9.79 10.52
N TYR A 102 4.56 9.48 9.85
CA TYR A 102 3.22 9.95 10.20
C TYR A 102 2.74 9.46 11.57
N ALA A 103 1.99 10.30 12.29
CA ALA A 103 1.72 10.13 13.71
C ALA A 103 0.80 8.95 14.07
N LEU A 104 -0.16 8.57 13.23
CA LEU A 104 -1.23 7.65 13.65
C LEU A 104 -0.67 6.32 14.16
N PHE A 105 0.27 5.71 13.45
CA PHE A 105 0.81 4.40 13.81
C PHE A 105 1.61 4.43 15.13
N PRO A 106 2.61 5.30 15.32
CA PRO A 106 3.35 5.37 16.57
C PRO A 106 2.51 5.87 17.75
N MET A 107 1.53 6.75 17.55
CA MET A 107 0.64 7.20 18.61
C MET A 107 -0.31 6.08 19.08
N LEU A 108 -0.84 5.27 18.16
CA LEU A 108 -1.57 4.05 18.54
C LEU A 108 -0.66 3.10 19.32
N GLY A 109 0.60 2.95 18.91
CA GLY A 109 1.60 2.18 19.63
C GLY A 109 1.81 2.69 21.07
N ARG A 110 1.89 4.02 21.25
CA ARG A 110 2.01 4.66 22.56
C ARG A 110 0.80 4.36 23.45
N VAL A 111 -0.41 4.45 22.90
CA VAL A 111 -1.63 4.13 23.64
C VAL A 111 -1.66 2.66 24.05
N VAL A 112 -1.38 1.74 23.11
CA VAL A 112 -1.36 0.29 23.42
C VAL A 112 -0.28 -0.03 24.46
N ALA A 113 0.94 0.46 24.30
CA ALA A 113 2.02 0.25 25.26
C ALA A 113 1.67 0.81 26.66
N GLY A 114 1.08 2.00 26.72
CA GLY A 114 0.66 2.63 27.96
C GLY A 114 -0.46 1.87 28.70
N LEU A 115 -1.42 1.34 27.95
CA LEU A 115 -2.55 0.58 28.54
C LEU A 115 -2.16 -0.85 28.95
N THR A 116 -1.21 -1.46 28.27
CA THR A 116 -0.87 -2.88 28.46
C THR A 116 0.44 -3.11 29.20
N GLY A 117 1.29 -2.08 29.33
CA GLY A 117 2.67 -2.22 29.83
C GLY A 117 3.62 -2.94 28.84
N MET A 118 3.20 -3.20 27.61
CA MET A 118 4.04 -3.87 26.62
C MET A 118 5.23 -3.00 26.21
N HIS A 119 6.34 -3.66 25.89
CA HIS A 119 7.46 -2.97 25.26
C HIS A 119 7.02 -2.34 23.92
N PRO A 120 7.44 -1.10 23.59
CA PRO A 120 7.04 -0.36 22.39
C PRO A 120 7.11 -1.16 21.08
N ALA A 121 8.18 -1.90 20.86
CA ALA A 121 8.36 -2.71 19.65
C ALA A 121 7.28 -3.80 19.51
N PHE A 122 6.88 -4.44 20.61
CA PHE A 122 5.78 -5.43 20.58
C PHE A 122 4.42 -4.77 20.34
N ALA A 123 4.17 -3.60 20.94
CA ALA A 123 2.93 -2.87 20.72
C ALA A 123 2.77 -2.47 19.24
N LEU A 124 3.83 -1.94 18.62
CA LEU A 124 3.84 -1.59 17.19
C LEU A 124 3.66 -2.83 16.31
N THR A 125 4.37 -3.93 16.61
CA THR A 125 4.22 -5.19 15.85
C THR A 125 2.81 -5.75 15.96
N LEU A 126 2.21 -5.73 17.16
CA LEU A 126 0.83 -6.18 17.39
C LEU A 126 -0.15 -5.38 16.52
N ILE A 127 -0.03 -4.05 16.51
CA ILE A 127 -0.87 -3.17 15.68
C ILE A 127 -0.68 -3.52 14.20
N ALA A 128 0.56 -3.71 13.73
CA ALA A 128 0.82 -4.08 12.33
C ALA A 128 0.18 -5.43 11.98
N MET A 129 0.32 -6.44 12.82
CA MET A 129 -0.25 -7.78 12.60
C MET A 129 -1.78 -7.77 12.59
N VAL A 130 -2.42 -7.13 13.56
CA VAL A 130 -3.89 -7.00 13.64
C VAL A 130 -4.40 -6.21 12.44
N SER A 131 -3.79 -5.07 12.14
CA SER A 131 -4.14 -4.26 10.97
C SER A 131 -3.99 -5.04 9.66
N GLY A 132 -2.95 -5.88 9.54
CA GLY A 132 -2.72 -6.71 8.36
C GLY A 132 -3.81 -7.76 8.14
N VAL A 133 -4.26 -8.45 9.20
CA VAL A 133 -5.41 -9.38 9.12
C VAL A 133 -6.68 -8.62 8.72
N CYS A 134 -6.96 -7.50 9.37
CA CYS A 134 -8.13 -6.67 9.05
C CYS A 134 -8.05 -6.13 7.63
N ALA A 135 -6.87 -5.73 7.15
CA ALA A 135 -6.65 -5.30 5.76
C ALA A 135 -6.97 -6.42 4.77
N ALA A 136 -6.53 -7.65 5.03
CA ALA A 136 -6.85 -8.80 4.17
C ALA A 136 -8.37 -9.05 4.08
N LEU A 137 -9.10 -8.92 5.20
CA LEU A 137 -10.56 -9.04 5.24
C LEU A 137 -11.25 -7.89 4.46
N ALA A 138 -10.79 -6.66 4.63
CA ALA A 138 -11.30 -5.49 3.91
C ALA A 138 -11.03 -5.58 2.39
N ILE A 139 -9.83 -5.97 1.99
CA ILE A 139 -9.42 -6.20 0.60
C ILE A 139 -10.26 -7.30 -0.05
N TYR A 140 -10.43 -8.43 0.63
CA TYR A 140 -11.30 -9.49 0.14
C TYR A 140 -12.73 -8.99 -0.06
N THR A 141 -13.29 -8.26 0.91
CA THR A 141 -14.64 -7.71 0.84
C THR A 141 -14.78 -6.74 -0.35
N LEU A 142 -13.77 -5.87 -0.56
CA LEU A 142 -13.70 -4.98 -1.71
C LEU A 142 -13.69 -5.77 -3.03
N PHE A 143 -12.86 -6.80 -3.13
CA PHE A 143 -12.76 -7.64 -4.34
C PHE A 143 -14.05 -8.41 -4.60
N ARG A 144 -14.77 -8.81 -3.56
CA ARG A 144 -16.10 -9.46 -3.69
C ARG A 144 -17.16 -8.56 -4.32
N ARG A 145 -17.01 -7.23 -4.24
CA ARG A 145 -17.89 -6.29 -4.96
C ARG A 145 -17.70 -6.31 -6.47
N LYS A 146 -16.56 -6.84 -6.95
CA LYS A 146 -16.16 -6.82 -8.38
C LYS A 146 -15.99 -8.22 -8.97
N ALA A 147 -15.88 -9.29 -8.16
CA ALA A 147 -15.56 -10.63 -8.63
C ALA A 147 -16.21 -11.74 -7.80
N SER A 148 -16.20 -12.96 -8.35
CA SER A 148 -16.67 -14.17 -7.64
C SER A 148 -15.77 -14.49 -6.42
N HIS A 149 -16.34 -15.26 -5.47
CA HIS A 149 -15.60 -15.70 -4.27
C HIS A 149 -14.22 -16.32 -4.59
N PRO A 150 -14.09 -17.30 -5.50
CA PRO A 150 -12.78 -17.89 -5.77
C PRO A 150 -11.77 -16.89 -6.37
N THR A 151 -12.23 -15.96 -7.20
CA THR A 151 -11.35 -14.95 -7.81
C THR A 151 -10.91 -13.92 -6.77
N ALA A 152 -11.83 -13.43 -5.92
CA ALA A 152 -11.51 -12.52 -4.84
C ALA A 152 -10.54 -13.15 -3.82
N LEU A 153 -10.73 -14.43 -3.49
CA LEU A 153 -9.84 -15.16 -2.60
C LEU A 153 -8.41 -15.25 -3.17
N TRP A 154 -8.26 -15.62 -4.45
CA TRP A 154 -6.96 -15.67 -5.10
C TRP A 154 -6.30 -14.29 -5.23
N ALA A 155 -7.07 -13.26 -5.53
CA ALA A 155 -6.57 -11.89 -5.54
C ALA A 155 -6.04 -11.47 -4.15
N THR A 156 -6.73 -11.86 -3.07
CA THR A 156 -6.27 -11.61 -1.70
C THR A 156 -5.01 -12.41 -1.37
N VAL A 157 -4.90 -13.65 -1.85
CA VAL A 157 -3.65 -14.45 -1.74
C VAL A 157 -2.50 -13.75 -2.46
N PHE A 158 -2.73 -13.19 -3.66
CA PHE A 158 -1.69 -12.45 -4.38
C PHE A 158 -1.22 -11.21 -3.59
N VAL A 159 -2.12 -10.49 -2.92
CA VAL A 159 -1.72 -9.40 -2.02
C VAL A 159 -0.93 -9.92 -0.83
N ALA A 160 -1.41 -11.00 -0.19
CA ALA A 160 -0.76 -11.57 0.99
C ALA A 160 0.61 -12.18 0.70
N THR A 161 0.85 -12.64 -0.53
CA THR A 161 2.13 -13.22 -0.96
C THR A 161 2.99 -12.27 -1.82
N PHE A 162 2.53 -11.04 -2.08
CA PHE A 162 3.26 -10.06 -2.88
C PHE A 162 4.73 -9.94 -2.40
N PRO A 163 5.70 -9.73 -3.30
CA PRO A 163 7.14 -9.77 -2.95
C PRO A 163 7.54 -8.97 -1.72
N VAL A 164 6.95 -7.80 -1.51
CA VAL A 164 7.23 -6.94 -0.36
C VAL A 164 6.25 -7.11 0.81
N SER A 165 5.29 -8.02 0.69
CA SER A 165 4.30 -8.25 1.76
C SER A 165 4.87 -8.70 3.11
N PRO A 166 6.12 -9.21 3.23
CA PRO A 166 6.75 -9.39 4.54
C PRO A 166 6.75 -8.13 5.42
N VAL A 167 6.76 -6.92 4.83
CA VAL A 167 6.67 -5.65 5.57
C VAL A 167 5.37 -5.55 6.40
N LEU A 168 4.32 -6.30 6.04
CA LEU A 168 3.03 -6.28 6.73
C LEU A 168 3.04 -6.98 8.11
N GLN A 169 4.16 -7.58 8.51
CA GLN A 169 4.31 -8.21 9.83
C GLN A 169 5.37 -7.56 10.71
N VAL A 170 6.06 -6.55 10.21
CA VAL A 170 7.06 -5.79 10.96
C VAL A 170 6.43 -4.51 11.53
N PRO A 171 7.04 -3.84 12.53
CA PRO A 171 6.46 -2.65 13.18
C PRO A 171 6.50 -1.40 12.30
N TYR A 172 5.81 -1.46 11.15
CA TYR A 172 5.70 -0.44 10.13
C TYR A 172 4.24 -0.01 9.93
N ALA A 173 4.02 1.21 9.45
CA ALA A 173 2.68 1.77 9.22
C ALA A 173 1.94 1.18 8.01
N GLU A 174 2.61 0.38 7.16
CA GLU A 174 2.07 -0.17 5.91
C GLU A 174 0.77 -0.96 6.11
N SER A 175 0.74 -1.84 7.12
CA SER A 175 -0.46 -2.65 7.40
C SER A 175 -1.66 -1.79 7.81
N LEU A 176 -1.44 -0.81 8.68
CA LEU A 176 -2.48 0.11 9.13
C LEU A 176 -2.98 0.99 7.97
N ASN A 177 -2.07 1.55 7.17
CA ASN A 177 -2.44 2.33 6.01
C ASN A 177 -3.20 1.49 4.96
N LEU A 178 -2.75 0.25 4.72
CA LEU A 178 -3.42 -0.66 3.78
C LEU A 178 -4.84 -1.00 4.23
N LEU A 179 -5.07 -1.20 5.53
CA LEU A 179 -6.40 -1.38 6.11
C LEU A 179 -7.29 -0.17 5.86
N LEU A 180 -6.80 1.03 6.22
CA LEU A 180 -7.56 2.27 6.09
C LEU A 180 -7.85 2.60 4.62
N LEU A 181 -6.88 2.40 3.74
CA LEU A 181 -7.06 2.57 2.29
C LEU A 181 -8.08 1.58 1.72
N ALA A 182 -7.99 0.30 2.07
CA ALA A 182 -8.93 -0.71 1.60
C ALA A 182 -10.36 -0.43 2.10
N ALA A 183 -10.51 0.00 3.34
CA ALA A 183 -11.79 0.40 3.91
C ALA A 183 -12.35 1.67 3.23
N ALA A 184 -11.52 2.69 2.99
CA ALA A 184 -11.92 3.91 2.30
C ALA A 184 -12.38 3.60 0.86
N LEU A 185 -11.62 2.80 0.10
CA LEU A 185 -11.98 2.40 -1.26
C LEU A 185 -13.26 1.52 -1.28
N LEU A 186 -13.46 0.64 -0.29
CA LEU A 186 -14.68 -0.15 -0.16
C LEU A 186 -15.89 0.77 0.04
N LEU A 187 -15.79 1.74 0.95
CA LEU A 187 -16.87 2.71 1.22
C LEU A 187 -17.15 3.60 0.00
N VAL A 188 -16.13 4.00 -0.76
CA VAL A 188 -16.30 4.72 -2.03
C VAL A 188 -17.02 3.86 -3.08
N VAL A 189 -16.63 2.60 -3.24
CA VAL A 189 -17.31 1.66 -4.15
C VAL A 189 -18.76 1.42 -3.75
N GLU A 190 -19.05 1.38 -2.44
CA GLU A 190 -20.42 1.24 -1.89
C GLU A 190 -21.20 2.56 -1.86
N ARG A 191 -20.59 3.68 -2.32
CA ARG A 191 -21.18 5.04 -2.29
C ARG A 191 -21.52 5.54 -0.88
N ARG A 192 -20.83 5.01 0.13
CA ARG A 192 -20.99 5.40 1.55
C ARG A 192 -20.01 6.53 1.90
N TYR A 193 -20.10 7.64 1.17
CA TYR A 193 -19.09 8.72 1.21
C TYR A 193 -18.92 9.37 2.59
N LEU A 194 -20.02 9.55 3.33
CA LEU A 194 -19.96 10.12 4.69
C LEU A 194 -19.17 9.22 5.65
N TRP A 195 -19.35 7.90 5.56
CA TRP A 195 -18.58 6.96 6.38
C TRP A 195 -17.13 6.84 5.96
N ALA A 196 -16.82 7.19 4.70
CA ALA A 196 -15.44 7.23 4.23
C ALA A 196 -14.64 8.41 4.83
N MET A 197 -15.29 9.54 5.17
CA MET A 197 -14.60 10.74 5.67
C MET A 197 -13.71 10.46 6.89
N PRO A 198 -14.21 9.92 8.01
CA PRO A 198 -13.36 9.65 9.18
C PRO A 198 -12.24 8.63 8.87
N VAL A 199 -12.50 7.64 8.02
CA VAL A 199 -11.49 6.66 7.60
C VAL A 199 -10.37 7.33 6.82
N VAL A 200 -10.71 8.27 5.93
CA VAL A 200 -9.73 9.02 5.12
C VAL A 200 -8.89 9.96 5.99
N VAL A 201 -9.48 10.63 6.98
CA VAL A 201 -8.72 11.45 7.95
C VAL A 201 -7.65 10.59 8.64
N LEU A 202 -8.02 9.42 9.15
CA LEU A 202 -7.07 8.50 9.78
C LEU A 202 -6.03 7.98 8.78
N MET A 203 -6.43 7.65 7.55
CA MET A 203 -5.54 7.21 6.48
C MET A 203 -4.47 8.27 6.17
N CYS A 204 -4.86 9.54 6.07
CA CYS A 204 -3.96 10.66 5.83
C CYS A 204 -2.96 10.90 6.97
N LEU A 205 -3.28 10.47 8.19
CA LEU A 205 -2.39 10.54 9.36
C LEU A 205 -1.51 9.28 9.50
N SER A 206 -1.67 8.28 8.65
CA SER A 206 -0.88 7.04 8.72
C SER A 206 0.28 6.99 7.71
N ARG A 207 0.10 7.52 6.49
CA ARG A 207 1.11 7.61 5.41
C ARG A 207 0.68 8.63 4.34
N PRO A 208 1.58 9.09 3.43
CA PRO A 208 1.28 10.10 2.42
C PRO A 208 0.38 9.60 1.26
N THR A 209 -0.62 8.77 1.56
CA THR A 209 -1.62 8.29 0.59
C THR A 209 -2.79 9.26 0.40
N GLY A 210 -2.85 10.32 1.19
CA GLY A 210 -3.93 11.32 1.15
C GLY A 210 -3.98 12.09 -0.16
N VAL A 211 -2.84 12.54 -0.69
CA VAL A 211 -2.78 13.31 -1.94
C VAL A 211 -3.35 12.53 -3.14
N PRO A 212 -2.88 11.31 -3.44
CA PRO A 212 -3.45 10.53 -4.54
C PRO A 212 -4.91 10.12 -4.28
N PHE A 213 -5.32 9.95 -3.02
CA PHE A 213 -6.71 9.68 -2.70
C PHE A 213 -7.61 10.90 -2.96
N ALA A 214 -7.18 12.10 -2.57
CA ALA A 214 -7.88 13.34 -2.86
C ALA A 214 -8.03 13.57 -4.36
N ALA A 215 -6.97 13.32 -5.14
CA ALA A 215 -7.04 13.37 -6.61
C ALA A 215 -8.06 12.35 -7.15
N THR A 216 -8.08 11.12 -6.60
CA THR A 216 -9.02 10.06 -7.01
C THR A 216 -10.47 10.48 -6.79
N VAL A 217 -10.83 10.92 -5.58
CA VAL A 217 -12.22 11.31 -5.28
C VAL A 217 -12.61 12.62 -5.95
N GLY A 218 -11.67 13.56 -6.14
CA GLY A 218 -11.88 14.78 -6.90
C GLY A 218 -12.23 14.50 -8.36
N LEU A 219 -11.44 13.68 -9.04
CA LEU A 219 -11.72 13.26 -10.42
C LEU A 219 -13.00 12.41 -10.52
N LEU A 220 -13.25 11.56 -9.53
CA LEU A 220 -14.50 10.80 -9.47
C LEU A 220 -15.71 11.73 -9.33
N PHE A 221 -15.63 12.75 -8.47
CA PHE A 221 -16.67 13.77 -8.32
C PHE A 221 -16.93 14.49 -9.65
N LEU A 222 -15.89 15.01 -10.30
CA LEU A 222 -16.01 15.68 -11.60
C LEU A 222 -16.65 14.79 -12.66
N TYR A 223 -16.22 13.53 -12.74
CA TYR A 223 -16.79 12.55 -13.66
C TYR A 223 -18.27 12.27 -13.39
N ARG A 224 -18.64 12.08 -12.11
CA ARG A 224 -20.04 11.80 -11.72
C ARG A 224 -20.93 13.03 -11.86
N ALA A 225 -20.44 14.21 -11.56
CA ALA A 225 -21.13 15.48 -11.80
C ALA A 225 -21.38 15.69 -13.29
N TRP A 226 -20.38 15.48 -14.14
CA TRP A 226 -20.54 15.54 -15.58
C TRP A 226 -21.60 14.56 -16.10
N GLN A 227 -21.60 13.31 -15.62
CA GLN A 227 -22.63 12.32 -15.97
C GLN A 227 -24.02 12.81 -15.56
N HIS A 228 -24.17 13.33 -14.35
CA HIS A 228 -25.46 13.83 -13.82
C HIS A 228 -26.01 14.97 -14.67
N TYR A 229 -25.19 15.99 -14.94
CA TYR A 229 -25.61 17.16 -15.75
C TYR A 229 -25.82 16.82 -17.23
N SER A 230 -25.03 15.89 -17.78
CA SER A 230 -25.22 15.44 -19.15
C SER A 230 -26.50 14.67 -19.36
N ALA A 231 -26.90 13.83 -18.40
CA ALA A 231 -28.17 13.11 -18.42
C ALA A 231 -29.37 14.08 -18.30
N ALA A 232 -29.23 15.13 -17.48
CA ALA A 232 -30.27 16.15 -17.33
C ALA A 232 -30.48 16.98 -18.63
N ARG A 233 -29.42 17.17 -19.43
CA ARG A 233 -29.50 17.90 -20.71
C ARG A 233 -30.05 17.06 -21.88
N ASN A 234 -29.90 15.73 -21.85
CA ASN A 234 -30.35 14.83 -22.90
C ASN A 234 -31.04 13.59 -22.28
N PRO A 235 -32.33 13.70 -21.90
CA PRO A 235 -33.07 12.62 -21.21
C PRO A 235 -33.12 11.31 -22.02
N ALA A 236 -33.32 11.39 -23.35
CA ALA A 236 -33.36 10.23 -24.24
C ALA A 236 -32.03 9.44 -24.27
N ARG A 237 -30.89 10.12 -24.14
CA ARG A 237 -29.57 9.48 -24.04
C ARG A 237 -29.37 8.85 -22.65
N GLY A 238 -29.88 9.49 -21.60
CA GLY A 238 -29.84 8.96 -20.24
C GLY A 238 -30.64 7.66 -20.08
N GLU A 239 -31.80 7.56 -20.75
CA GLU A 239 -32.64 6.34 -20.78
C GLU A 239 -31.97 5.22 -21.58
N PHE A 240 -31.38 5.51 -22.74
CA PHE A 240 -30.65 4.54 -23.56
C PHE A 240 -29.39 4.01 -22.83
N ASP A 241 -28.62 4.87 -22.18
CA ASP A 241 -27.47 4.48 -21.40
C ASP A 241 -27.86 3.68 -20.14
N SER A 242 -29.01 3.96 -19.51
CA SER A 242 -29.53 3.21 -18.37
C SER A 242 -29.95 1.79 -18.76
N VAL A 243 -30.62 1.62 -19.90
CA VAL A 243 -31.02 0.31 -20.45
C VAL A 243 -29.80 -0.50 -20.89
N ARG A 244 -28.87 0.11 -21.59
CA ARG A 244 -27.62 -0.55 -22.06
C ARG A 244 -26.75 -1.02 -20.91
N ASN A 245 -26.80 -0.36 -19.78
CA ASN A 245 -25.97 -0.60 -18.62
C ASN A 245 -26.73 -1.27 -17.45
N ALA A 246 -27.98 -1.70 -17.68
CA ALA A 246 -28.87 -2.34 -16.69
C ALA A 246 -28.37 -3.70 -16.20
N GLY A 247 -27.20 -3.83 -15.70
CA GLY A 247 -26.57 -5.03 -15.16
C GLY A 247 -25.21 -4.71 -14.52
N HIS A 248 -24.78 -3.46 -14.63
CA HIS A 248 -23.50 -3.02 -14.07
C HIS A 248 -23.74 -2.03 -12.92
N PRO A 249 -23.49 -2.40 -11.66
CA PRO A 249 -23.78 -1.57 -10.48
C PRO A 249 -23.12 -0.17 -10.47
N GLY A 250 -22.12 0.05 -11.35
CA GLY A 250 -21.40 1.31 -11.47
C GLY A 250 -22.05 2.38 -12.37
N THR A 251 -23.14 2.05 -13.08
CA THR A 251 -23.69 2.90 -14.15
C THR A 251 -24.94 3.69 -13.75
N VAL A 252 -25.53 3.42 -12.57
CA VAL A 252 -26.66 4.19 -12.07
C VAL A 252 -26.21 5.62 -11.78
N PRO A 253 -26.89 6.65 -12.33
CA PRO A 253 -26.58 8.05 -12.04
C PRO A 253 -26.61 8.34 -10.54
N HIS A 254 -25.73 9.23 -10.07
CA HIS A 254 -25.74 9.67 -8.68
C HIS A 254 -26.93 10.60 -8.47
N SER A 255 -27.63 10.42 -7.35
CA SER A 255 -28.61 11.41 -6.89
C SER A 255 -27.90 12.70 -6.44
N GLY A 256 -28.62 13.82 -6.43
CA GLY A 256 -28.07 15.10 -5.95
C GLY A 256 -27.41 15.00 -4.56
N PRO A 257 -28.05 14.41 -3.53
CA PRO A 257 -27.43 14.20 -2.21
C PRO A 257 -26.16 13.34 -2.24
N GLN A 258 -26.08 12.34 -3.13
CA GLN A 258 -24.86 11.54 -3.29
C GLN A 258 -23.71 12.34 -3.90
N LEU A 259 -23.99 13.27 -4.82
CA LEU A 259 -22.97 14.15 -5.38
C LEU A 259 -22.45 15.12 -4.32
N TRP A 260 -23.31 15.69 -3.48
CA TRP A 260 -22.88 16.56 -2.40
C TRP A 260 -22.03 15.83 -1.35
N SER A 261 -22.38 14.60 -1.00
CA SER A 261 -21.57 13.80 -0.08
C SER A 261 -20.24 13.38 -0.68
N LEU A 262 -20.16 13.15 -2.01
CA LEU A 262 -18.90 12.90 -2.71
C LEU A 262 -18.04 14.18 -2.80
N ALA A 263 -18.66 15.36 -3.04
CA ALA A 263 -17.97 16.64 -2.98
C ALA A 263 -17.39 16.90 -1.58
N GLY A 264 -18.17 16.63 -0.52
CA GLY A 264 -17.72 16.70 0.86
C GLY A 264 -16.52 15.78 1.14
N LEU A 265 -16.59 14.53 0.68
CA LEU A 265 -15.45 13.59 0.79
C LEU A 265 -14.21 14.11 0.06
N SER A 266 -14.38 14.70 -1.13
CA SER A 266 -13.28 15.28 -1.89
C SER A 266 -12.61 16.42 -1.11
N ALA A 267 -13.40 17.33 -0.54
CA ALA A 267 -12.91 18.44 0.29
C ALA A 267 -12.18 17.93 1.55
N VAL A 268 -12.80 16.99 2.30
CA VAL A 268 -12.21 16.37 3.48
C VAL A 268 -10.89 15.70 3.13
N SER A 269 -10.83 14.95 2.01
CA SER A 269 -9.60 14.27 1.57
C SER A 269 -8.48 15.26 1.26
N GLY A 270 -8.79 16.37 0.55
CA GLY A 270 -7.83 17.40 0.22
C GLY A 270 -7.28 18.11 1.46
N ILE A 271 -8.16 18.51 2.39
CA ILE A 271 -7.76 19.12 3.66
C ILE A 271 -6.92 18.15 4.48
N SER A 272 -7.38 16.89 4.64
CA SER A 272 -6.68 15.88 5.45
C SER A 272 -5.30 15.54 4.92
N ALA A 273 -5.08 15.60 3.60
CA ALA A 273 -3.77 15.39 3.00
C ALA A 273 -2.73 16.46 3.41
N LEU A 274 -3.19 17.65 3.80
CA LEU A 274 -2.34 18.76 4.24
C LEU A 274 -2.19 18.83 5.76
N VAL A 275 -2.96 18.05 6.53
CA VAL A 275 -2.94 18.13 8.01
C VAL A 275 -1.55 17.80 8.56
N TRP A 276 -0.89 16.77 8.04
CA TRP A 276 0.42 16.38 8.55
C TRP A 276 1.51 17.45 8.30
N PRO A 277 1.69 17.99 7.08
CA PRO A 277 2.55 19.14 6.86
C PRO A 277 2.19 20.37 7.72
N ALA A 278 0.90 20.62 7.93
CA ALA A 278 0.44 21.72 8.75
C ALA A 278 0.80 21.54 10.23
N ILE A 279 0.71 20.32 10.76
CA ILE A 279 1.16 20.00 12.13
C ILE A 279 2.68 20.23 12.26
N ALA A 280 3.47 19.73 11.29
CA ALA A 280 4.91 19.94 11.28
C ALA A 280 5.25 21.45 11.29
N TRP A 281 4.59 22.23 10.44
CA TRP A 281 4.73 23.70 10.45
C TRP A 281 4.34 24.31 11.80
N ALA A 282 3.20 23.96 12.36
CA ALA A 282 2.71 24.55 13.61
C ALA A 282 3.64 24.26 14.79
N VAL A 283 4.31 23.10 14.80
CA VAL A 283 5.24 22.71 15.89
C VAL A 283 6.61 23.34 15.70
N THR A 284 7.14 23.33 14.46
CA THR A 284 8.53 23.78 14.20
C THR A 284 8.64 25.26 13.85
N GLY A 285 7.52 25.93 13.51
CA GLY A 285 7.52 27.29 12.97
C GLY A 285 7.99 27.41 11.51
N ASP A 286 8.46 26.31 10.87
CA ASP A 286 8.92 26.30 9.48
C ASP A 286 7.86 25.67 8.57
N ILE A 287 7.29 26.49 7.66
CA ILE A 287 6.28 26.03 6.69
C ILE A 287 6.80 24.92 5.78
N GLN A 288 8.11 24.81 5.60
CA GLN A 288 8.75 23.79 4.77
C GLN A 288 9.25 22.59 5.58
N ALA A 289 8.98 22.50 6.89
CA ALA A 289 9.53 21.48 7.77
C ALA A 289 9.33 20.06 7.21
N TYR A 290 8.11 19.73 6.82
CA TYR A 290 7.79 18.42 6.24
C TYR A 290 8.52 18.20 4.90
N THR A 291 8.49 19.16 3.99
CA THR A 291 9.13 19.03 2.67
C THR A 291 10.65 18.91 2.79
N LYS A 292 11.28 19.75 3.61
CA LYS A 292 12.72 19.65 3.89
C LYS A 292 13.10 18.30 4.46
N THR A 293 12.29 17.77 5.40
CA THR A 293 12.52 16.45 5.98
C THR A 293 12.40 15.36 4.93
N GLU A 294 11.36 15.33 4.11
CA GLU A 294 11.17 14.33 3.06
C GLU A 294 12.26 14.35 1.98
N THR A 295 12.83 15.52 1.69
CA THR A 295 13.87 15.67 0.66
C THR A 295 15.26 15.22 1.13
N VAL A 296 15.50 15.04 2.43
CA VAL A 296 16.78 14.52 2.95
C VAL A 296 17.10 13.15 2.33
N TRP A 297 16.12 12.25 2.27
CA TRP A 297 16.28 10.93 1.64
C TRP A 297 16.31 10.96 0.12
N ARG A 298 16.21 12.15 -0.53
CA ARG A 298 16.00 12.30 -1.97
C ARG A 298 16.98 13.29 -2.61
N GLY A 299 18.06 13.65 -1.91
CA GLY A 299 19.09 14.56 -2.42
C GLY A 299 18.74 16.04 -2.30
N HIS A 300 17.93 16.42 -1.29
CA HIS A 300 17.58 17.79 -0.89
C HIS A 300 16.66 18.57 -1.84
N ASP A 301 16.46 18.14 -3.09
CA ASP A 301 15.64 18.86 -4.08
C ASP A 301 14.37 18.10 -4.43
N LEU A 302 13.22 18.77 -4.34
CA LEU A 302 11.95 18.25 -4.84
C LEU A 302 11.67 18.80 -6.24
N VAL A 303 12.18 18.10 -7.25
CA VAL A 303 11.90 18.44 -8.66
C VAL A 303 11.01 17.36 -9.27
N PRO A 304 9.72 17.66 -9.56
CA PRO A 304 8.80 16.70 -10.14
C PRO A 304 9.37 16.04 -11.40
N PHE A 305 9.18 14.74 -11.53
CA PHE A 305 9.62 13.88 -12.64
C PHE A 305 11.13 13.73 -12.81
N LYS A 306 11.97 14.70 -12.40
CA LYS A 306 13.42 14.68 -12.61
C LYS A 306 14.08 13.37 -12.19
N PRO A 307 13.78 12.77 -11.01
CA PRO A 307 14.40 11.52 -10.57
C PRO A 307 14.24 10.34 -11.54
N TRP A 308 13.13 10.32 -12.30
CA TRP A 308 12.88 9.26 -13.30
C TRP A 308 13.80 9.41 -14.51
N PHE A 309 14.07 10.66 -14.93
CA PHE A 309 15.02 10.93 -16.01
C PHE A 309 16.44 10.64 -15.56
N ASP A 310 16.84 11.08 -14.36
CA ASP A 310 18.18 10.84 -13.81
C ASP A 310 18.46 9.33 -13.70
N THR A 311 17.50 8.57 -13.14
CA THR A 311 17.61 7.10 -13.04
C THR A 311 17.60 6.45 -14.42
N GLY A 312 16.78 6.94 -15.34
CA GLY A 312 16.76 6.47 -16.73
C GLY A 312 18.11 6.67 -17.41
N ILE A 313 18.70 7.85 -17.30
CA ILE A 313 20.01 8.18 -17.86
C ILE A 313 21.11 7.32 -17.22
N LEU A 314 21.05 7.10 -15.91
CA LEU A 314 21.99 6.25 -15.19
C LEU A 314 21.95 4.79 -15.70
N LEU A 315 20.77 4.25 -15.94
CA LEU A 315 20.59 2.84 -16.32
C LEU A 315 20.77 2.58 -17.83
N PHE A 316 20.35 3.52 -18.68
CA PHE A 316 20.23 3.30 -20.14
C PHE A 316 21.04 4.29 -20.98
N GLY A 317 21.81 5.19 -20.32
CA GLY A 317 22.59 6.24 -20.99
C GLY A 317 21.73 7.45 -21.43
N PRO A 318 22.37 8.51 -22.01
CA PRO A 318 21.75 9.83 -22.17
C PRO A 318 20.57 9.83 -23.17
N VAL A 319 20.59 8.99 -24.21
CA VAL A 319 19.51 8.99 -25.22
C VAL A 319 18.35 8.11 -24.79
N LEU A 320 18.60 6.83 -24.50
CA LEU A 320 17.54 5.90 -24.12
C LEU A 320 16.98 6.24 -22.72
N GLY A 321 17.80 6.79 -21.84
CA GLY A 321 17.40 7.18 -20.50
C GLY A 321 16.39 8.33 -20.47
N VAL A 322 16.50 9.29 -21.40
CA VAL A 322 15.49 10.36 -21.55
C VAL A 322 14.16 9.82 -22.10
N LEU A 323 14.21 8.79 -22.96
CA LEU A 323 13.01 8.16 -23.51
C LEU A 323 12.32 7.20 -22.52
N ALA A 324 13.06 6.59 -21.60
CA ALA A 324 12.57 5.56 -20.68
C ALA A 324 11.33 5.98 -19.87
N PRO A 325 11.24 7.18 -19.24
CA PRO A 325 10.05 7.61 -18.52
C PRO A 325 8.81 7.73 -19.41
N PHE A 326 8.96 8.19 -20.65
CA PHE A 326 7.83 8.30 -21.60
C PHE A 326 7.33 6.92 -22.01
N VAL A 327 8.24 5.99 -22.30
CA VAL A 327 7.89 4.59 -22.58
C VAL A 327 7.19 3.97 -21.40
N PHE A 328 7.69 4.19 -20.17
CA PHE A 328 7.06 3.70 -18.95
C PHE A 328 5.63 4.23 -18.79
N VAL A 329 5.41 5.53 -18.96
CA VAL A 329 4.07 6.15 -18.88
C VAL A 329 3.15 5.57 -19.97
N ALA A 330 3.64 5.38 -21.21
CA ALA A 330 2.87 4.77 -22.30
C ALA A 330 2.47 3.32 -21.94
N LEU A 331 3.40 2.51 -21.44
CA LEU A 331 3.13 1.14 -21.01
C LEU A 331 2.12 1.07 -19.85
N VAL A 332 2.24 1.93 -18.85
CA VAL A 332 1.27 2.04 -17.76
C VAL A 332 -0.11 2.43 -18.30
N THR A 333 -0.18 3.39 -19.19
CA THR A 333 -1.43 3.82 -19.80
C THR A 333 -2.10 2.66 -20.58
N LEU A 334 -1.35 1.96 -21.43
CA LEU A 334 -1.82 0.77 -22.14
C LEU A 334 -2.30 -0.32 -21.17
N PHE A 335 -1.54 -0.56 -20.11
CA PHE A 335 -1.92 -1.51 -19.06
C PHE A 335 -3.23 -1.12 -18.38
N MET A 336 -3.41 0.16 -18.04
CA MET A 336 -4.66 0.67 -17.46
C MET A 336 -5.87 0.55 -18.41
N MET A 337 -5.64 0.38 -19.70
CA MET A 337 -6.69 0.16 -20.73
C MET A 337 -6.99 -1.32 -21.00
N CYS A 338 -6.20 -2.25 -20.49
CA CYS A 338 -6.42 -3.67 -20.72
C CYS A 338 -7.71 -4.18 -20.03
N ARG A 339 -8.30 -5.27 -20.59
CA ARG A 339 -9.59 -5.80 -20.11
C ARG A 339 -9.60 -6.15 -18.62
N PRO A 340 -8.59 -6.85 -18.04
CA PRO A 340 -8.59 -7.18 -16.62
C PRO A 340 -8.58 -5.96 -15.70
N VAL A 341 -7.88 -4.88 -16.07
CA VAL A 341 -7.83 -3.64 -15.29
C VAL A 341 -9.14 -2.86 -15.43
N ARG A 342 -9.75 -2.86 -16.62
CA ARG A 342 -11.08 -2.24 -16.81
C ARG A 342 -12.16 -2.92 -15.96
N ALA A 343 -12.04 -4.20 -15.67
CA ALA A 343 -12.97 -4.93 -14.80
C ALA A 343 -12.94 -4.50 -13.33
N LEU A 344 -11.92 -3.75 -12.89
CA LEU A 344 -11.88 -3.13 -11.55
C LEU A 344 -12.97 -2.07 -11.34
N GLY A 345 -13.52 -1.51 -12.44
CA GLY A 345 -14.45 -0.40 -12.39
C GLY A 345 -13.75 0.96 -12.22
N THR A 346 -14.53 2.04 -12.30
CA THR A 346 -14.03 3.42 -12.37
C THR A 346 -13.24 3.79 -11.12
N GLU A 347 -13.77 3.49 -9.94
CA GLU A 347 -13.24 3.90 -8.65
C GLU A 347 -11.80 3.36 -8.43
N LEU A 348 -11.63 2.04 -8.58
CA LEU A 348 -10.33 1.39 -8.32
C LEU A 348 -9.31 1.70 -9.43
N ARG A 349 -9.77 1.89 -10.68
CA ARG A 349 -8.90 2.32 -11.79
C ARG A 349 -8.38 3.73 -11.59
N LEU A 350 -9.26 4.66 -11.19
CA LEU A 350 -8.86 6.04 -10.86
C LEU A 350 -7.86 6.04 -9.72
N TRP A 351 -8.10 5.25 -8.67
CA TRP A 351 -7.13 5.10 -7.59
C TRP A 351 -5.76 4.67 -8.10
N CYS A 352 -5.70 3.58 -8.87
CA CYS A 352 -4.43 3.09 -9.41
C CYS A 352 -3.75 4.13 -10.30
N ALA A 353 -4.51 4.83 -11.15
CA ALA A 353 -3.96 5.86 -12.03
C ALA A 353 -3.43 7.08 -11.26
N CYS A 354 -4.22 7.60 -10.29
CA CYS A 354 -3.80 8.73 -9.46
C CYS A 354 -2.60 8.38 -8.58
N TYR A 355 -2.56 7.15 -8.04
CA TYR A 355 -1.43 6.73 -7.22
C TYR A 355 -0.15 6.56 -8.05
N VAL A 356 -0.22 5.98 -9.24
CA VAL A 356 0.93 5.93 -10.16
C VAL A 356 1.36 7.35 -10.55
N GLY A 357 0.41 8.25 -10.87
CA GLY A 357 0.70 9.65 -11.14
C GLY A 357 1.41 10.34 -9.99
N TYR A 358 0.98 10.08 -8.74
CA TYR A 358 1.63 10.58 -7.54
C TYR A 358 3.07 10.06 -7.40
N LEU A 359 3.30 8.75 -7.65
CA LEU A 359 4.65 8.19 -7.63
C LEU A 359 5.55 8.80 -8.71
N LEU A 360 5.01 9.05 -9.91
CA LEU A 360 5.76 9.71 -10.99
C LEU A 360 6.15 11.14 -10.65
N LEU A 361 5.28 11.85 -9.90
CA LEU A 361 5.55 13.23 -9.49
C LEU A 361 6.57 13.34 -8.36
N PHE A 362 6.48 12.47 -7.35
CA PHE A 362 7.14 12.69 -6.06
C PHE A 362 8.11 11.58 -5.66
N LEU A 363 8.06 10.40 -6.27
CA LEU A 363 8.94 9.30 -5.90
C LEU A 363 10.31 9.46 -6.54
N HIS A 364 11.34 9.34 -5.72
CA HIS A 364 12.70 9.09 -6.18
C HIS A 364 12.89 7.57 -6.28
N PRO A 365 13.17 6.99 -7.47
CA PRO A 365 13.36 5.55 -7.62
C PRO A 365 14.56 5.07 -6.78
N GLN A 366 14.28 4.27 -5.78
CA GLN A 366 15.26 3.70 -4.85
C GLN A 366 14.73 2.35 -4.31
N THR A 367 15.46 1.70 -3.44
CA THR A 367 15.12 0.37 -2.90
C THR A 367 13.74 0.33 -2.24
N SER A 368 13.35 1.38 -1.52
CA SER A 368 12.03 1.52 -0.89
C SER A 368 10.86 1.63 -1.89
N THR A 369 11.12 1.87 -3.19
CA THR A 369 10.09 1.94 -4.23
C THR A 369 9.22 0.69 -4.24
N PHE A 370 9.79 -0.48 -4.01
CA PHE A 370 9.03 -1.74 -4.06
C PHE A 370 7.91 -1.78 -3.01
N ARG A 371 8.14 -1.28 -1.79
CA ARG A 371 7.08 -1.24 -0.77
C ARG A 371 6.03 -0.15 -1.03
N MET A 372 6.42 0.92 -1.74
CA MET A 372 5.48 1.96 -2.19
C MET A 372 4.49 1.44 -3.25
N LEU A 373 4.66 0.24 -3.79
CA LEU A 373 3.69 -0.39 -4.69
C LEU A 373 2.53 -1.10 -3.97
N LEU A 374 2.60 -1.32 -2.65
CA LEU A 374 1.53 -1.96 -1.88
C LEU A 374 0.15 -1.30 -2.03
N PRO A 375 0.02 0.04 -2.06
CA PRO A 375 -1.27 0.70 -2.30
C PRO A 375 -1.90 0.41 -3.66
N LEU A 376 -1.15 -0.14 -4.62
CA LEU A 376 -1.67 -0.65 -5.89
C LEU A 376 -2.29 -2.06 -5.77
N PHE A 377 -2.59 -2.52 -4.56
CA PHE A 377 -3.21 -3.83 -4.30
C PHE A 377 -4.45 -4.14 -5.16
N PRO A 378 -5.26 -3.17 -5.66
CA PRO A 378 -6.37 -3.50 -6.57
C PRO A 378 -5.93 -4.20 -7.85
N LEU A 379 -4.68 -4.01 -8.29
CA LEU A 379 -4.13 -4.71 -9.47
C LEU A 379 -3.98 -6.22 -9.25
N ALA A 380 -3.93 -6.70 -8.00
CA ALA A 380 -3.96 -8.13 -7.71
C ALA A 380 -5.27 -8.79 -8.16
N LEU A 381 -6.40 -8.05 -8.10
CA LEU A 381 -7.66 -8.53 -8.67
C LEU A 381 -7.57 -8.64 -10.20
N SER A 382 -6.96 -7.66 -10.85
CA SER A 382 -6.74 -7.73 -12.31
C SER A 382 -5.88 -8.95 -12.67
N ALA A 383 -4.81 -9.21 -11.93
CA ALA A 383 -3.97 -10.40 -12.11
C ALA A 383 -4.77 -11.71 -11.93
N ALA A 384 -5.63 -11.79 -10.91
CA ALA A 384 -6.47 -12.97 -10.67
C ALA A 384 -7.57 -13.17 -11.74
N LEU A 385 -7.92 -12.10 -12.48
CA LEU A 385 -8.87 -12.13 -13.60
C LEU A 385 -8.24 -12.57 -14.93
N ILE A 386 -6.91 -12.53 -15.07
CA ILE A 386 -6.22 -12.95 -16.31
C ILE A 386 -6.53 -14.43 -16.62
N SER A 387 -6.45 -15.30 -15.60
CA SER A 387 -6.70 -16.73 -15.79
C SER A 387 -7.34 -17.39 -14.57
N ARG A 388 -8.25 -18.33 -14.84
CA ARG A 388 -8.84 -19.21 -13.82
C ARG A 388 -7.99 -20.47 -13.59
N SER A 389 -6.94 -20.68 -14.38
CA SER A 389 -6.06 -21.85 -14.27
C SER A 389 -5.40 -21.93 -12.90
N ARG A 390 -5.46 -23.10 -12.29
CA ARG A 390 -4.75 -23.39 -11.03
C ARG A 390 -3.23 -23.30 -11.20
N ALA A 391 -2.72 -23.76 -12.35
CA ALA A 391 -1.30 -23.69 -12.67
C ALA A 391 -0.82 -22.22 -12.70
N TYR A 392 -1.51 -21.36 -13.45
CA TYR A 392 -1.19 -19.92 -13.49
C TYR A 392 -1.14 -19.31 -12.08
N ARG A 393 -2.19 -19.55 -11.29
CA ARG A 393 -2.30 -18.98 -9.93
C ARG A 393 -1.21 -19.51 -8.99
N ALA A 394 -0.89 -20.80 -9.08
CA ALA A 394 0.20 -21.38 -8.31
C ALA A 394 1.56 -20.81 -8.73
N THR A 395 1.81 -20.66 -10.03
CA THR A 395 3.04 -20.06 -10.55
C THR A 395 3.23 -18.64 -10.04
N VAL A 396 2.16 -17.80 -10.04
CA VAL A 396 2.24 -16.42 -9.50
C VAL A 396 2.59 -16.44 -8.00
N VAL A 397 1.95 -17.29 -7.20
CA VAL A 397 2.24 -17.41 -5.77
C VAL A 397 3.67 -17.87 -5.53
N ILE A 398 4.13 -18.91 -6.22
CA ILE A 398 5.50 -19.42 -6.08
C ILE A 398 6.50 -18.32 -6.45
N MET A 399 6.30 -17.65 -7.59
CA MET A 399 7.15 -16.53 -8.02
C MET A 399 7.19 -15.43 -6.96
N PHE A 400 6.04 -15.04 -6.39
CA PHE A 400 5.98 -14.03 -5.35
C PHE A 400 6.72 -14.46 -4.08
N LEU A 401 6.59 -15.72 -3.65
CA LEU A 401 7.31 -16.24 -2.50
C LEU A 401 8.83 -16.29 -2.74
N LEU A 402 9.28 -16.67 -3.93
CA LEU A 402 10.69 -16.58 -4.30
C LEU A 402 11.20 -15.14 -4.28
N LEU A 403 10.41 -14.19 -4.78
CA LEU A 403 10.76 -12.78 -4.74
C LEU A 403 10.72 -12.20 -3.32
N GLN A 404 9.94 -12.76 -2.37
CA GLN A 404 10.06 -12.41 -0.94
C GLN A 404 11.45 -12.77 -0.39
N ILE A 405 11.98 -13.94 -0.77
CA ILE A 405 13.35 -14.33 -0.37
C ILE A 405 14.35 -13.29 -0.89
N VAL A 406 14.24 -12.92 -2.17
CA VAL A 406 15.10 -11.88 -2.76
C VAL A 406 14.97 -10.56 -2.02
N TRP A 407 13.73 -10.10 -1.75
CA TRP A 407 13.50 -8.82 -1.06
C TRP A 407 14.07 -8.82 0.36
N ILE A 408 13.87 -9.91 1.13
CA ILE A 408 14.38 -10.00 2.51
C ILE A 408 15.90 -10.12 2.54
N VAL A 409 16.49 -10.96 1.70
CA VAL A 409 17.94 -11.21 1.73
C VAL A 409 18.73 -10.05 1.13
N TRP A 410 18.18 -9.37 0.14
CA TRP A 410 18.91 -8.30 -0.57
C TRP A 410 18.60 -6.91 -0.03
N LEU A 411 17.35 -6.61 0.31
CA LEU A 411 16.95 -5.26 0.68
C LEU A 411 16.70 -5.10 2.19
N TRP A 412 16.09 -6.10 2.85
CA TRP A 412 15.85 -6.01 4.29
C TRP A 412 17.12 -6.26 5.11
N ALA A 413 17.88 -7.30 4.79
CA ALA A 413 19.14 -7.59 5.46
C ALA A 413 20.12 -6.43 5.23
N TRP A 414 20.74 -5.97 6.31
CA TRP A 414 21.69 -4.90 6.25
C TRP A 414 23.03 -5.40 5.69
N ALA A 415 23.61 -4.64 4.78
CA ALA A 415 24.97 -4.84 4.27
C ALA A 415 25.66 -3.49 4.09
N PRO A 416 26.96 -3.37 4.46
CA PRO A 416 27.71 -2.15 4.21
C PRO A 416 27.94 -1.96 2.71
N LEU A 417 27.74 -0.73 2.25
CA LEU A 417 28.03 -0.38 0.85
C LEU A 417 29.49 0.02 0.66
N PRO A 418 30.07 -0.26 -0.51
CA PRO A 418 31.35 0.32 -0.90
C PRO A 418 31.25 1.85 -0.88
N GLY A 419 32.05 2.51 -0.05
CA GLY A 419 32.01 3.97 0.11
C GLY A 419 31.15 4.49 1.27
N GLY A 420 30.57 3.59 2.08
CA GLY A 420 29.73 3.92 3.24
C GLY A 420 28.26 4.12 2.88
N GLY A 421 27.40 4.10 3.89
CA GLY A 421 25.95 4.16 3.73
C GLY A 421 25.28 2.79 3.65
N ASP A 422 23.96 2.80 3.51
CA ASP A 422 23.09 1.62 3.41
C ASP A 422 21.89 1.90 2.48
N TYR A 423 21.14 0.84 2.17
CA TYR A 423 19.92 0.95 1.37
C TYR A 423 18.72 0.44 2.18
N PRO A 424 17.96 1.32 2.87
CA PRO A 424 16.71 0.92 3.51
C PRO A 424 15.69 0.41 2.47
N PRO A 425 14.96 -0.68 2.78
CA PRO A 425 14.00 -1.31 1.89
C PRO A 425 12.74 -0.49 1.68
#